data_ed55817a8e8b59a30c57f15cb9f20efe
#
_entry.id   ed55817a8e8b59a30c57f15cb9f20efe
#
_cell.length_a   1.000
_cell.length_b   1.000
_cell.length_c   1.000
_cell.angle_alpha   90.00
_cell.angle_beta   90.00
_cell.angle_gamma   90.00
#
_symmetry.space_group_name_H-M   'P 1'
#
loop_
_entity.id
_entity.type
_entity.pdbx_description
1 polymer ?
#
loop_
_entity_poly.entity_id
_entity_poly.type
_entity_poly.pdbx_seq_one_letter_code
_entity_poly.pdbx_strand_id
1 'polypeptide(L)'
;ATPARLRHLLTLARDAGVNMLRVSGTATYESDAFYALCDELGILVWQDFMFANFDYPIADDGVRVLVEKEAAQVTGELAHRPSVAVFCGGSEIEQQLAMLGLDPELAQGPLSTELLPGAVAASGSDAAYVTSSPSGGALPFRFGSGVAHYFGVGGYRRPLSDVRLAGVRFASECLALANVPDDDADWDRGVPADAGADWTFADVRDHYLAEHYGVDPAGLRRDDLALARLRRVPARD
;
A
#
# COMPACT_ATOMS: atom_id res chain seq x y z
N ALA A 1 11.88 -15.06 -0.44
CA ALA A 1 13.09 -14.64 -1.19
C ALA A 1 14.33 -15.08 -0.41
N THR A 2 15.49 -15.23 -1.07
CA THR A 2 16.76 -15.47 -0.36
C THR A 2 17.27 -14.15 0.25
N PRO A 3 18.07 -14.19 1.37
CA PRO A 3 18.61 -12.96 1.96
C PRO A 3 19.43 -12.11 0.96
N ALA A 4 20.14 -12.72 0.04
CA ALA A 4 20.88 -12.01 -1.00
C ALA A 4 19.94 -11.27 -1.98
N ARG A 5 18.82 -11.89 -2.38
CA ARG A 5 17.82 -11.26 -3.23
C ARG A 5 17.09 -10.13 -2.51
N LEU A 6 16.74 -10.31 -1.24
CA LEU A 6 16.15 -9.26 -0.41
C LEU A 6 17.08 -8.05 -0.30
N ARG A 7 18.35 -8.27 0.04
CA ARG A 7 19.36 -7.21 0.11
C ARG A 7 19.45 -6.44 -1.21
N HIS A 8 19.51 -7.14 -2.32
CA HIS A 8 19.56 -6.51 -3.65
C HIS A 8 18.34 -5.61 -3.89
N LEU A 9 17.12 -6.12 -3.66
CA LEU A 9 15.89 -5.37 -3.90
C LEU A 9 15.76 -4.16 -2.95
N LEU A 10 16.05 -4.33 -1.67
CA LEU A 10 15.98 -3.25 -0.70
C LEU A 10 17.05 -2.19 -0.95
N THR A 11 18.24 -2.58 -1.42
CA THR A 11 19.28 -1.63 -1.85
C THR A 11 18.81 -0.82 -3.04
N LEU A 12 18.21 -1.46 -4.06
CA LEU A 12 17.63 -0.74 -5.21
C LEU A 12 16.54 0.24 -4.78
N ALA A 13 15.65 -0.18 -3.88
CA ALA A 13 14.59 0.68 -3.36
C ALA A 13 15.17 1.92 -2.65
N ARG A 14 16.14 1.72 -1.74
CA ARG A 14 16.83 2.80 -1.04
C ARG A 14 17.52 3.74 -2.02
N ASP A 15 18.26 3.21 -2.99
CA ASP A 15 19.02 4.00 -3.96
C ASP A 15 18.10 4.78 -4.91
N ALA A 16 16.87 4.28 -5.12
CA ALA A 16 15.80 5.01 -5.80
C ALA A 16 15.12 6.08 -4.93
N GLY A 17 15.50 6.21 -3.65
CA GLY A 17 14.96 7.20 -2.72
C GLY A 17 13.73 6.73 -1.93
N VAL A 18 13.41 5.43 -1.96
CA VAL A 18 12.37 4.87 -1.11
C VAL A 18 12.86 4.85 0.33
N ASN A 19 12.12 5.47 1.22
CA ASN A 19 12.44 5.56 2.65
C ASN A 19 11.46 4.83 3.57
N MET A 20 10.32 4.34 3.03
CA MET A 20 9.36 3.53 3.76
C MET A 20 8.77 2.46 2.83
N LEU A 21 8.56 1.26 3.36
CA LEU A 21 7.87 0.16 2.70
C LEU A 21 6.67 -0.28 3.55
N ARG A 22 5.57 -0.62 2.90
CA ARG A 22 4.41 -1.20 3.55
C ARG A 22 4.35 -2.70 3.29
N VAL A 23 4.21 -3.47 4.36
CA VAL A 23 3.83 -4.88 4.32
C VAL A 23 2.31 -4.93 4.47
N SER A 24 1.62 -5.10 3.36
CA SER A 24 0.15 -5.04 3.31
C SER A 24 -0.50 -6.23 3.98
N GLY A 25 -1.64 -6.02 4.63
CA GLY A 25 -2.47 -7.07 5.24
C GLY A 25 -3.03 -8.10 4.26
N THR A 26 -2.91 -7.86 2.96
CA THR A 26 -3.23 -8.83 1.88
C THR A 26 -2.08 -9.76 1.53
N ALA A 27 -0.90 -9.53 2.13
CA ALA A 27 0.32 -10.31 1.87
C ALA A 27 0.55 -11.39 2.95
N THR A 28 1.79 -11.56 3.35
CA THR A 28 2.22 -12.39 4.48
C THR A 28 3.24 -11.62 5.29
N TYR A 29 3.40 -11.95 6.58
CA TYR A 29 4.50 -11.40 7.37
C TYR A 29 5.83 -11.74 6.73
N GLU A 30 6.71 -10.75 6.66
CA GLU A 30 8.03 -10.91 6.09
C GLU A 30 8.98 -11.67 7.03
N SER A 31 10.06 -12.19 6.48
CA SER A 31 11.08 -12.88 7.27
C SER A 31 11.88 -11.92 8.14
N ASP A 32 12.46 -12.42 9.22
CA ASP A 32 13.38 -11.67 10.08
C ASP A 32 14.50 -10.96 9.29
N ALA A 33 14.99 -11.61 8.23
CA ALA A 33 16.00 -11.03 7.34
C ALA A 33 15.52 -9.76 6.61
N PHE A 34 14.23 -9.62 6.31
CA PHE A 34 13.68 -8.42 5.73
C PHE A 34 13.77 -7.24 6.70
N TYR A 35 13.29 -7.43 7.94
CA TYR A 35 13.31 -6.36 8.95
C TYR A 35 14.75 -5.99 9.34
N ALA A 36 15.64 -6.98 9.50
CA ALA A 36 17.05 -6.73 9.78
C ALA A 36 17.74 -5.91 8.68
N LEU A 37 17.38 -6.15 7.41
CA LEU A 37 17.86 -5.36 6.28
C LEU A 37 17.25 -3.96 6.24
N CYS A 38 15.98 -3.80 6.59
CA CYS A 38 15.37 -2.49 6.72
C CYS A 38 16.04 -1.67 7.82
N ASP A 39 16.31 -2.28 8.97
CA ASP A 39 17.08 -1.66 10.08
C ASP A 39 18.47 -1.20 9.61
N GLU A 40 19.19 -2.06 8.89
CA GLU A 40 20.54 -1.77 8.37
C GLU A 40 20.53 -0.64 7.30
N LEU A 41 19.55 -0.68 6.40
CA LEU A 41 19.48 0.24 5.25
C LEU A 41 18.77 1.55 5.54
N GLY A 42 18.19 1.70 6.73
CA GLY A 42 17.44 2.89 7.12
C GLY A 42 16.10 3.04 6.38
N ILE A 43 15.46 1.93 6.03
CA ILE A 43 14.13 1.91 5.39
C ILE A 43 13.10 1.68 6.48
N LEU A 44 12.17 2.60 6.66
CA LEU A 44 11.06 2.44 7.58
C LEU A 44 10.08 1.37 7.08
N VAL A 45 9.41 0.72 8.03
CA VAL A 45 8.39 -0.29 7.73
C VAL A 45 7.06 0.16 8.31
N TRP A 46 6.05 0.16 7.46
CA TRP A 46 4.64 0.18 7.80
C TRP A 46 4.14 -1.26 7.78
N GLN A 47 3.82 -1.81 8.93
CA GLN A 47 3.39 -3.21 9.08
C GLN A 47 1.89 -3.29 9.30
N ASP A 48 1.14 -3.83 8.35
CA ASP A 48 -0.24 -4.25 8.60
C ASP A 48 -0.25 -5.58 9.35
N PHE A 49 -1.21 -5.76 10.26
CA PHE A 49 -1.63 -7.11 10.63
C PHE A 49 -2.31 -7.78 9.43
N MET A 50 -2.23 -9.13 9.33
CA MET A 50 -2.71 -9.87 8.16
C MET A 50 -4.23 -10.03 8.15
N PHE A 51 -4.94 -8.93 8.33
CA PHE A 51 -6.38 -8.80 8.20
C PHE A 51 -6.70 -7.92 6.99
N ALA A 52 -7.61 -8.36 6.12
CA ALA A 52 -7.93 -7.63 4.91
C ALA A 52 -9.37 -7.85 4.44
N ASN A 53 -9.98 -6.81 3.90
CA ASN A 53 -11.22 -6.81 3.10
C ASN A 53 -12.49 -7.33 3.78
N PHE A 54 -12.42 -7.93 4.95
CA PHE A 54 -13.56 -8.59 5.59
C PHE A 54 -13.76 -8.10 7.02
N ASP A 55 -14.98 -8.28 7.52
CA ASP A 55 -15.26 -8.26 8.94
C ASP A 55 -14.86 -9.60 9.57
N TYR A 56 -14.17 -9.53 10.69
CA TYR A 56 -13.72 -10.72 11.43
C TYR A 56 -14.62 -10.95 12.63
N PRO A 57 -15.14 -12.18 12.84
CA PRO A 57 -16.12 -12.47 13.87
C PRO A 57 -15.46 -12.52 15.27
N ILE A 58 -15.00 -11.39 15.76
CA ILE A 58 -14.29 -11.25 17.05
C ILE A 58 -15.18 -11.57 18.26
N ALA A 59 -16.49 -11.60 18.06
CA ALA A 59 -17.42 -12.08 19.08
C ALA A 59 -17.32 -13.61 19.34
N ASP A 60 -16.74 -14.36 18.40
CA ASP A 60 -16.41 -15.78 18.61
C ASP A 60 -15.12 -15.89 19.43
N ASP A 61 -15.19 -16.56 20.58
CA ASP A 61 -14.05 -16.68 21.49
C ASP A 61 -12.87 -17.43 20.86
N GLY A 62 -13.13 -18.39 19.97
CA GLY A 62 -12.08 -19.14 19.28
C GLY A 62 -11.30 -18.23 18.30
N VAL A 63 -12.02 -17.41 17.53
CA VAL A 63 -11.41 -16.42 16.63
C VAL A 63 -10.65 -15.37 17.43
N ARG A 64 -11.26 -14.83 18.49
CA ARG A 64 -10.61 -13.83 19.36
C ARG A 64 -9.26 -14.34 19.90
N VAL A 65 -9.21 -15.55 20.45
CA VAL A 65 -7.97 -16.14 20.98
C VAL A 65 -6.90 -16.29 19.90
N LEU A 66 -7.28 -16.65 18.69
CA LEU A 66 -6.31 -16.74 17.57
C LEU A 66 -5.76 -15.38 17.20
N VAL A 67 -6.60 -14.37 17.11
CA VAL A 67 -6.20 -12.98 16.83
C VAL A 67 -5.28 -12.43 17.91
N GLU A 68 -5.63 -12.60 19.17
CA GLU A 68 -4.80 -12.17 20.31
C GLU A 68 -3.42 -12.82 20.29
N LYS A 69 -3.38 -14.12 19.97
CA LYS A 69 -2.13 -14.87 19.85
C LYS A 69 -1.25 -14.37 18.71
N GLU A 70 -1.83 -14.17 17.53
CA GLU A 70 -1.12 -13.63 16.36
C GLU A 70 -0.59 -12.24 16.66
N ALA A 71 -1.46 -11.36 17.18
CA ALA A 71 -1.09 -9.99 17.51
C ALA A 71 0.07 -9.94 18.52
N ALA A 72 -0.02 -10.73 19.59
CA ALA A 72 1.03 -10.80 20.60
C ALA A 72 2.36 -11.34 20.03
N GLN A 73 2.29 -12.34 19.16
CA GLN A 73 3.48 -12.88 18.50
C GLN A 73 4.13 -11.83 17.59
N VAL A 74 3.37 -11.24 16.69
CA VAL A 74 3.89 -10.27 15.72
C VAL A 74 4.47 -9.04 16.41
N THR A 75 3.75 -8.48 17.37
CA THR A 75 4.25 -7.32 18.11
C THR A 75 5.47 -7.67 18.97
N GLY A 76 5.50 -8.87 19.58
CA GLY A 76 6.67 -9.34 20.33
C GLY A 76 7.93 -9.50 19.47
N GLU A 77 7.77 -9.96 18.23
CA GLU A 77 8.88 -10.11 17.27
C GLU A 77 9.35 -8.76 16.71
N LEU A 78 8.45 -7.80 16.53
CA LEU A 78 8.71 -6.55 15.79
C LEU A 78 8.89 -5.31 16.68
N ALA A 79 8.45 -5.33 17.94
CA ALA A 79 8.49 -4.16 18.82
C ALA A 79 9.89 -3.53 19.00
N HIS A 80 10.93 -4.31 18.83
CA HIS A 80 12.31 -3.87 19.01
C HIS A 80 13.02 -3.50 17.70
N ARG A 81 12.29 -3.55 16.58
CA ARG A 81 12.85 -3.21 15.28
C ARG A 81 12.80 -1.70 15.05
N PRO A 82 13.93 -1.00 14.99
CA PRO A 82 13.94 0.45 14.79
C PRO A 82 13.36 0.90 13.44
N SER A 83 13.32 0.00 12.46
CA SER A 83 12.66 0.27 11.17
C SER A 83 11.14 0.28 11.25
N VAL A 84 10.51 -0.44 12.19
CA VAL A 84 9.05 -0.52 12.29
C VAL A 84 8.48 0.76 12.89
N ALA A 85 7.97 1.63 12.03
CA ALA A 85 7.46 2.95 12.39
C ALA A 85 5.94 2.97 12.61
N VAL A 86 5.20 2.07 11.96
CA VAL A 86 3.75 2.01 12.03
C VAL A 86 3.28 0.57 12.10
N PHE A 87 2.36 0.29 13.03
CA PHE A 87 1.47 -0.86 12.96
C PHE A 87 0.09 -0.42 12.46
N CYS A 88 -0.51 -1.23 11.60
CA CYS A 88 -1.82 -0.95 11.02
C CYS A 88 -2.73 -2.16 11.21
N GLY A 89 -3.97 -1.93 11.61
CA GLY A 89 -4.93 -2.98 11.92
C GLY A 89 -5.30 -3.89 10.75
N GLY A 90 -5.04 -3.42 9.53
CA GLY A 90 -5.21 -4.24 8.33
C GLY A 90 -5.49 -3.42 7.07
N SER A 91 -5.64 -4.14 5.95
CA SER A 91 -5.90 -3.56 4.64
C SER A 91 -7.39 -3.54 4.33
N GLU A 92 -7.94 -2.37 4.03
CA GLU A 92 -9.29 -2.11 3.52
C GLU A 92 -10.46 -2.63 4.38
N ILE A 93 -10.24 -2.94 5.65
CA ILE A 93 -11.29 -3.43 6.54
C ILE A 93 -12.39 -2.38 6.68
N GLU A 94 -12.05 -1.17 7.12
CA GLU A 94 -13.02 -0.09 7.29
C GLU A 94 -13.65 0.34 5.95
N GLN A 95 -12.83 0.39 4.89
CA GLN A 95 -13.27 0.81 3.57
C GLN A 95 -14.33 -0.12 2.98
N GLN A 96 -14.11 -1.43 3.01
CA GLN A 96 -15.03 -2.40 2.43
C GLN A 96 -16.38 -2.37 3.15
N LEU A 97 -16.39 -2.32 4.46
CA LEU A 97 -17.62 -2.25 5.25
C LEU A 97 -18.40 -0.95 4.95
N ALA A 98 -17.70 0.18 4.87
CA ALA A 98 -18.31 1.47 4.52
C ALA A 98 -18.86 1.48 3.07
N MET A 99 -18.17 0.85 2.12
CA MET A 99 -18.64 0.71 0.72
C MET A 99 -19.87 -0.17 0.60
N LEU A 100 -20.03 -1.15 1.49
CA LEU A 100 -21.24 -1.96 1.59
C LEU A 100 -22.40 -1.24 2.28
N GLY A 101 -22.19 -0.01 2.72
CA GLY A 101 -23.22 0.79 3.38
C GLY A 101 -23.50 0.40 4.82
N LEU A 102 -22.57 -0.29 5.47
CA LEU A 102 -22.67 -0.60 6.88
C LEU A 102 -22.38 0.65 7.73
N ASP A 103 -22.93 0.64 8.93
CA ASP A 103 -22.72 1.75 9.89
C ASP A 103 -21.21 1.93 10.15
N PRO A 104 -20.69 3.16 10.10
CA PRO A 104 -19.31 3.46 10.42
C PRO A 104 -18.83 2.92 11.77
N GLU A 105 -19.72 2.84 12.78
CA GLU A 105 -19.41 2.26 14.09
C GLU A 105 -19.15 0.75 13.99
N LEU A 106 -19.81 0.05 13.06
CA LEU A 106 -19.54 -1.36 12.79
C LEU A 106 -18.25 -1.56 12.01
N ALA A 107 -17.91 -0.59 11.13
CA ALA A 107 -16.67 -0.62 10.36
C ALA A 107 -15.42 -0.46 11.26
N GLN A 108 -15.56 0.18 12.40
CA GLN A 108 -14.52 0.36 13.42
C GLN A 108 -14.73 -0.61 14.59
N GLY A 109 -14.75 -1.90 14.29
CA GLY A 109 -14.97 -2.94 15.27
C GLY A 109 -13.82 -3.16 16.26
N PRO A 110 -14.07 -3.99 17.32
CA PRO A 110 -13.10 -4.20 18.41
C PRO A 110 -11.75 -4.76 17.95
N LEU A 111 -11.69 -5.42 16.79
CA LEU A 111 -10.43 -5.87 16.20
C LEU A 111 -9.42 -4.72 16.09
N SER A 112 -9.78 -3.68 15.36
CA SER A 112 -8.88 -2.57 15.02
C SER A 112 -8.84 -1.47 16.07
N THR A 113 -9.84 -1.37 16.97
CA THR A 113 -9.91 -0.30 17.95
C THR A 113 -9.51 -0.72 19.36
N GLU A 114 -9.50 -2.02 19.66
CA GLU A 114 -9.21 -2.54 21.02
C GLU A 114 -8.10 -3.59 21.02
N LEU A 115 -8.30 -4.72 20.30
CA LEU A 115 -7.41 -5.87 20.40
C LEU A 115 -6.02 -5.60 19.84
N LEU A 116 -5.95 -5.13 18.60
CA LEU A 116 -4.65 -4.88 17.95
C LEU A 116 -3.88 -3.71 18.58
N PRO A 117 -4.48 -2.52 18.83
CA PRO A 117 -3.76 -1.47 19.53
C PRO A 117 -3.38 -1.86 20.96
N GLY A 118 -4.20 -2.69 21.64
CA GLY A 118 -3.86 -3.24 22.94
C GLY A 118 -2.61 -4.12 22.89
N ALA A 119 -2.47 -4.96 21.87
CA ALA A 119 -1.27 -5.78 21.67
C ALA A 119 -0.02 -4.92 21.37
N VAL A 120 -0.16 -3.88 20.53
CA VAL A 120 0.93 -2.94 20.24
C VAL A 120 1.37 -2.23 21.51
N ALA A 121 0.44 -1.71 22.30
CA ALA A 121 0.75 -1.03 23.56
C ALA A 121 1.42 -1.99 24.57
N ALA A 122 0.94 -3.22 24.68
CA ALA A 122 1.49 -4.22 25.58
C ALA A 122 2.92 -4.68 25.19
N SER A 123 3.29 -4.57 23.93
CA SER A 123 4.64 -4.93 23.45
C SER A 123 5.71 -3.90 23.81
N GLY A 124 5.33 -2.71 24.27
CA GLY A 124 6.24 -1.60 24.54
C GLY A 124 6.83 -0.94 23.30
N SER A 125 6.23 -1.15 22.13
CA SER A 125 6.65 -0.48 20.89
C SER A 125 6.28 1.00 20.90
N ASP A 126 7.19 1.84 20.40
CA ASP A 126 6.96 3.28 20.17
C ASP A 126 6.35 3.56 18.79
N ALA A 127 6.11 2.53 17.98
CA ALA A 127 5.52 2.68 16.65
C ALA A 127 4.09 3.25 16.72
N ALA A 128 3.75 4.11 15.78
CA ALA A 128 2.39 4.61 15.66
C ALA A 128 1.41 3.49 15.32
N TYR A 129 0.16 3.60 15.77
CA TYR A 129 -0.89 2.67 15.38
C TYR A 129 -1.96 3.37 14.53
N VAL A 130 -2.37 2.68 13.45
CA VAL A 130 -3.44 3.11 12.54
C VAL A 130 -4.48 2.00 12.45
N THR A 131 -5.76 2.32 12.58
CA THR A 131 -6.84 1.32 12.68
C THR A 131 -7.02 0.49 11.41
N SER A 132 -6.90 1.12 10.24
CA SER A 132 -7.00 0.46 8.93
C SER A 132 -6.30 1.28 7.86
N SER A 133 -5.97 0.67 6.77
CA SER A 133 -5.48 1.31 5.56
C SER A 133 -6.46 1.04 4.41
N PRO A 134 -7.26 2.04 3.94
CA PRO A 134 -7.32 3.41 4.42
C PRO A 134 -8.13 3.58 5.71
N SER A 135 -7.98 4.75 6.36
CA SER A 135 -8.74 5.12 7.56
C SER A 135 -8.75 6.63 7.81
N GLY A 136 -9.69 7.07 8.62
CA GLY A 136 -9.78 8.45 9.07
C GLY A 136 -10.85 9.28 8.33
N GLY A 137 -11.21 10.41 8.93
CA GLY A 137 -12.30 11.25 8.45
C GLY A 137 -13.68 10.65 8.67
N ALA A 138 -14.70 11.24 8.03
CA ALA A 138 -16.08 10.77 8.13
C ALA A 138 -16.32 9.47 7.36
N LEU A 139 -15.49 9.19 6.36
CA LEU A 139 -15.51 7.96 5.56
C LEU A 139 -14.07 7.59 5.21
N PRO A 140 -13.69 6.31 5.29
CA PRO A 140 -12.30 5.86 5.12
C PRO A 140 -11.74 6.12 3.72
N PHE A 141 -12.58 6.27 2.70
CA PHE A 141 -12.17 6.57 1.33
C PHE A 141 -12.12 8.07 1.00
N ARG A 142 -12.17 8.96 1.99
CA ARG A 142 -11.95 10.41 1.80
C ARG A 142 -10.46 10.72 1.80
N PHE A 143 -9.94 11.18 0.68
CA PHE A 143 -8.50 11.40 0.48
C PHE A 143 -7.90 12.51 1.34
N GLY A 144 -8.68 13.51 1.71
CA GLY A 144 -8.22 14.68 2.48
C GLY A 144 -8.04 14.46 3.99
N SER A 145 -8.26 13.25 4.51
CA SER A 145 -8.18 12.92 5.94
C SER A 145 -7.46 11.60 6.16
N GLY A 146 -6.64 11.52 7.20
CA GLY A 146 -5.98 10.28 7.60
C GLY A 146 -5.12 9.65 6.52
N VAL A 147 -5.31 8.35 6.34
CA VAL A 147 -4.62 7.50 5.36
C VAL A 147 -5.57 7.18 4.20
N ALA A 148 -5.10 7.29 2.97
CA ALA A 148 -5.92 7.12 1.78
C ALA A 148 -5.38 6.02 0.85
N HIS A 149 -6.29 5.39 0.12
CA HIS A 149 -6.00 4.66 -1.12
C HIS A 149 -6.44 5.53 -2.31
N TYR A 150 -5.47 6.02 -3.08
CA TYR A 150 -5.73 6.95 -4.17
C TYR A 150 -5.30 6.38 -5.52
N PHE A 151 -6.25 5.99 -6.31
CA PHE A 151 -6.03 5.43 -7.65
C PHE A 151 -6.55 6.34 -8.79
N GLY A 152 -6.93 7.57 -8.49
CA GLY A 152 -7.47 8.51 -9.47
C GLY A 152 -6.53 8.69 -10.66
N VAL A 153 -5.31 9.16 -10.41
CA VAL A 153 -4.22 9.10 -11.39
C VAL A 153 -3.66 7.69 -11.39
N GLY A 154 -3.47 7.10 -12.52
CA GLY A 154 -3.08 5.71 -12.72
C GLY A 154 -4.29 4.83 -13.00
N GLY A 155 -4.83 4.14 -12.01
CA GLY A 155 -5.91 3.18 -12.17
C GLY A 155 -7.18 3.73 -12.84
N TYR A 156 -7.67 4.88 -12.39
CA TYR A 156 -8.89 5.49 -12.96
C TYR A 156 -8.62 6.50 -14.06
N ARG A 157 -7.39 6.63 -14.55
CA ARG A 157 -6.99 7.48 -15.68
C ARG A 157 -7.44 8.93 -15.54
N ARG A 158 -7.51 9.47 -14.32
CA ARG A 158 -7.79 10.89 -14.11
C ARG A 158 -6.60 11.75 -14.54
N PRO A 159 -6.82 13.01 -14.92
CA PRO A 159 -5.75 13.94 -15.25
C PRO A 159 -4.68 14.03 -14.16
N LEU A 160 -3.42 14.23 -14.52
CA LEU A 160 -2.31 14.34 -13.56
C LEU A 160 -2.54 15.44 -12.49
N SER A 161 -3.30 16.48 -12.84
CA SER A 161 -3.69 17.53 -11.89
C SER A 161 -4.61 17.05 -10.77
N ASP A 162 -5.32 15.94 -10.95
CA ASP A 162 -6.29 15.40 -9.99
C ASP A 162 -5.63 15.04 -8.66
N VAL A 163 -4.39 14.59 -8.66
CA VAL A 163 -3.64 14.25 -7.44
C VAL A 163 -3.53 15.45 -6.48
N ARG A 164 -3.41 16.66 -7.03
CA ARG A 164 -3.36 17.89 -6.22
C ARG A 164 -4.75 18.33 -5.77
N LEU A 165 -5.75 18.14 -6.62
CA LEU A 165 -7.15 18.50 -6.33
C LEU A 165 -7.80 17.56 -5.32
N ALA A 166 -7.42 16.28 -5.31
CA ALA A 166 -7.90 15.28 -4.37
C ALA A 166 -7.49 15.58 -2.92
N GLY A 167 -6.45 16.40 -2.70
CA GLY A 167 -6.02 16.81 -1.38
C GLY A 167 -5.47 15.66 -0.52
N VAL A 168 -4.92 14.63 -1.14
CA VAL A 168 -4.35 13.46 -0.46
C VAL A 168 -3.26 13.89 0.51
N ARG A 169 -3.41 13.51 1.79
CA ARG A 169 -2.40 13.80 2.82
C ARG A 169 -1.35 12.71 2.94
N PHE A 170 -1.78 11.46 2.97
CA PHE A 170 -0.92 10.30 2.99
C PHE A 170 -1.62 9.17 2.23
N ALA A 171 -0.98 8.66 1.19
CA ALA A 171 -1.48 7.52 0.44
C ALA A 171 -0.66 6.29 0.78
N SER A 172 -1.26 5.33 1.46
CA SER A 172 -0.68 4.00 1.71
C SER A 172 -0.75 3.10 0.48
N GLU A 173 -1.67 3.42 -0.44
CA GLU A 173 -1.74 2.87 -1.79
C GLU A 173 -2.08 3.97 -2.79
N CYS A 174 -1.40 3.96 -3.93
CA CYS A 174 -1.67 4.91 -5.01
C CYS A 174 -1.11 4.44 -6.35
N LEU A 175 -1.52 5.09 -7.42
CA LEU A 175 -0.94 4.97 -8.75
C LEU A 175 -0.82 3.51 -9.22
N ALA A 176 -1.92 2.78 -9.21
CA ALA A 176 -1.95 1.38 -9.68
C ALA A 176 -1.07 1.18 -10.93
N LEU A 177 -0.38 0.05 -11.01
CA LEU A 177 0.60 -0.25 -12.06
C LEU A 177 1.78 0.73 -12.12
N ALA A 178 2.25 1.20 -10.98
CA ALA A 178 3.39 2.11 -10.88
C ALA A 178 4.75 1.45 -11.20
N ASN A 179 4.84 0.13 -11.13
CA ASN A 179 6.06 -0.60 -11.45
C ASN A 179 6.26 -0.67 -12.97
N VAL A 180 7.49 -0.43 -13.40
CA VAL A 180 7.89 -0.55 -14.81
C VAL A 180 8.36 -1.97 -15.05
N PRO A 181 7.72 -2.75 -15.92
CA PRO A 181 8.19 -4.08 -16.26
C PRO A 181 9.55 -4.02 -16.97
N ASP A 182 10.45 -4.95 -16.61
CA ASP A 182 11.74 -5.12 -17.27
C ASP A 182 11.63 -5.93 -18.56
N ASP A 183 10.63 -6.82 -18.65
CA ASP A 183 10.42 -7.73 -19.76
C ASP A 183 9.26 -7.25 -20.64
N ASP A 184 9.41 -7.45 -21.93
CA ASP A 184 8.42 -7.16 -22.95
C ASP A 184 7.10 -7.90 -22.73
N ALA A 185 7.16 -9.14 -22.27
CA ALA A 185 5.98 -9.94 -21.96
C ALA A 185 5.16 -9.41 -20.79
N ASP A 186 5.77 -8.64 -19.90
CA ASP A 186 5.09 -8.12 -18.72
C ASP A 186 4.31 -6.83 -18.99
N TRP A 187 4.54 -6.16 -20.13
CA TRP A 187 3.80 -4.95 -20.51
C TRP A 187 2.31 -5.20 -20.77
N ASP A 188 1.97 -6.39 -21.24
CA ASP A 188 0.59 -6.79 -21.50
C ASP A 188 -0.08 -7.41 -20.26
N ARG A 189 0.66 -7.57 -19.15
CA ARG A 189 0.09 -7.97 -17.87
C ARG A 189 -0.66 -6.81 -17.25
N GLY A 190 -1.78 -7.11 -16.66
CA GLY A 190 -2.60 -6.15 -15.96
C GLY A 190 -3.41 -6.82 -14.88
N VAL A 191 -4.39 -6.10 -14.39
CA VAL A 191 -5.45 -6.69 -13.58
C VAL A 191 -6.22 -7.65 -14.48
N PRO A 192 -6.54 -8.88 -14.03
CA PRO A 192 -7.40 -9.79 -14.78
C PRO A 192 -8.66 -9.06 -15.24
N ALA A 193 -9.06 -9.27 -16.48
CA ALA A 193 -10.28 -8.69 -17.01
C ALA A 193 -11.47 -9.11 -16.14
N ASP A 194 -11.98 -8.19 -15.38
CA ASP A 194 -13.21 -8.34 -14.60
C ASP A 194 -14.13 -7.14 -14.86
N ALA A 195 -15.28 -7.12 -14.21
CA ALA A 195 -16.28 -6.08 -14.45
C ALA A 195 -15.83 -4.64 -14.14
N GLY A 196 -14.65 -4.41 -13.58
CA GLY A 196 -14.20 -3.10 -13.10
C GLY A 196 -12.83 -2.65 -13.55
N ALA A 197 -11.97 -3.56 -14.04
CA ALA A 197 -10.57 -3.25 -14.27
C ALA A 197 -9.99 -4.04 -15.44
N ASP A 198 -10.36 -3.65 -16.63
CA ASP A 198 -9.86 -4.24 -17.88
C ASP A 198 -8.78 -3.32 -18.48
N TRP A 199 -7.59 -3.31 -17.87
CA TRP A 199 -6.46 -2.49 -18.32
C TRP A 199 -5.11 -3.10 -17.93
N THR A 200 -4.09 -2.79 -18.73
CA THR A 200 -2.71 -3.27 -18.61
C THR A 200 -1.76 -2.12 -18.24
N PHE A 201 -0.50 -2.43 -17.95
CA PHE A 201 0.56 -1.42 -17.83
C PHE A 201 0.67 -0.54 -19.09
N ALA A 202 0.52 -1.15 -20.27
CA ALA A 202 0.57 -0.44 -21.53
C ALA A 202 -0.58 0.57 -21.65
N ASP A 203 -1.80 0.18 -21.29
CA ASP A 203 -2.97 1.07 -21.35
C ASP A 203 -2.81 2.31 -20.48
N VAL A 204 -2.31 2.15 -19.26
CA VAL A 204 -2.07 3.27 -18.34
C VAL A 204 -0.95 4.18 -18.87
N ARG A 205 0.15 3.59 -19.31
CA ARG A 205 1.26 4.32 -19.91
C ARG A 205 0.80 5.14 -21.11
N ASP A 206 0.10 4.52 -22.04
CA ASP A 206 -0.29 5.11 -23.32
C ASP A 206 -1.30 6.23 -23.11
N HIS A 207 -2.22 6.06 -22.16
CA HIS A 207 -3.13 7.13 -21.75
C HIS A 207 -2.36 8.38 -21.31
N TYR A 208 -1.39 8.26 -20.40
CA TYR A 208 -0.67 9.43 -19.88
C TYR A 208 0.35 10.00 -20.86
N LEU A 209 0.89 9.18 -21.76
CA LEU A 209 1.73 9.69 -22.85
C LEU A 209 0.91 10.56 -23.81
N ALA A 210 -0.26 10.11 -24.19
CA ALA A 210 -1.16 10.88 -25.05
C ALA A 210 -1.66 12.16 -24.35
N GLU A 211 -2.14 12.05 -23.11
CA GLU A 211 -2.71 13.19 -22.38
C GLU A 211 -1.66 14.25 -22.01
N HIS A 212 -0.52 13.83 -21.47
CA HIS A 212 0.45 14.77 -20.90
C HIS A 212 1.45 15.30 -21.92
N TYR A 213 1.84 14.48 -22.88
CA TYR A 213 2.87 14.83 -23.86
C TYR A 213 2.33 15.05 -25.28
N GLY A 214 1.06 14.72 -25.53
CA GLY A 214 0.48 14.78 -26.87
C GLY A 214 1.14 13.80 -27.85
N VAL A 215 1.71 12.72 -27.35
CA VAL A 215 2.46 11.75 -28.15
C VAL A 215 1.54 10.59 -28.49
N ASP A 216 1.50 10.18 -29.77
CA ASP A 216 0.86 8.95 -30.17
C ASP A 216 1.76 7.75 -29.79
N PRO A 217 1.37 6.92 -28.81
CA PRO A 217 2.18 5.80 -28.35
C PRO A 217 2.42 4.76 -29.44
N ALA A 218 1.53 4.62 -30.40
CA ALA A 218 1.67 3.65 -31.50
C ALA A 218 2.86 3.93 -32.42
N GLY A 219 3.30 5.21 -32.45
CA GLY A 219 4.47 5.64 -33.24
C GLY A 219 5.80 5.52 -32.49
N LEU A 220 5.81 5.18 -31.21
CA LEU A 220 7.01 5.13 -30.40
C LEU A 220 7.58 3.71 -30.33
N ARG A 221 8.93 3.62 -30.49
CA ARG A 221 9.61 2.36 -30.19
C ARG A 221 9.64 2.13 -28.66
N ARG A 222 9.68 0.88 -28.24
CA ARG A 222 9.72 0.49 -26.82
C ARG A 222 10.84 1.17 -26.02
N ASP A 223 12.02 1.27 -26.61
CA ASP A 223 13.18 1.92 -26.00
C ASP A 223 12.93 3.41 -25.72
N ASP A 224 12.22 4.08 -26.61
CA ASP A 224 11.87 5.50 -26.44
C ASP A 224 10.86 5.68 -25.30
N LEU A 225 9.97 4.74 -25.12
CA LEU A 225 8.99 4.71 -24.04
C LEU A 225 9.62 4.45 -22.67
N ALA A 226 10.63 3.59 -22.59
CA ALA A 226 11.41 3.35 -21.39
C ALA A 226 12.23 4.59 -20.99
N LEU A 227 12.85 5.26 -21.95
CA LEU A 227 13.64 6.47 -21.72
C LEU A 227 12.79 7.68 -21.28
N ALA A 228 11.55 7.81 -21.75
CA ALA A 228 10.64 8.88 -21.35
C ALA A 228 10.30 8.80 -19.83
N ARG A 229 10.39 7.63 -19.23
CA ARG A 229 10.17 7.42 -17.78
C ARG A 229 11.38 7.79 -16.93
N LEU A 230 12.60 7.63 -17.47
CA LEU A 230 13.85 7.95 -16.76
C LEU A 230 14.21 9.44 -16.82
N ARG A 231 13.67 10.16 -17.78
CA ARG A 231 13.84 11.61 -17.82
C ARG A 231 12.88 12.25 -16.84
N ARG A 232 13.40 12.65 -15.68
CA ARG A 232 12.71 13.59 -14.80
C ARG A 232 12.29 14.79 -15.65
N VAL A 233 11.00 14.92 -15.89
CA VAL A 233 10.46 16.13 -16.49
C VAL A 233 10.67 17.23 -15.45
N PRO A 234 11.43 18.30 -15.75
CA PRO A 234 11.50 19.42 -14.83
C PRO A 234 10.07 19.93 -14.61
N ALA A 235 9.70 20.13 -13.36
CA ALA A 235 8.47 20.84 -13.05
C ALA A 235 8.51 22.14 -13.84
N ARG A 236 7.57 22.35 -14.75
CA ARG A 236 7.35 23.68 -15.32
C ARG A 236 6.66 24.49 -14.23
N ASP A 237 7.30 25.59 -13.88
CA ASP A 237 6.81 26.64 -12.97
C ASP A 237 5.40 27.12 -13.37
#